data_be70790b0f42a26b61ae723237a35dde
#
_entry.id   be70790b0f42a26b61ae723237a35dde
#
_cell.length_a   1.000
_cell.length_b   1.000
_cell.length_c   1.000
_cell.angle_alpha   90.00
_cell.angle_beta   90.00
_cell.angle_gamma   90.00
#
_symmetry.space_group_name_H-M   'P 1'
#
loop_
_entity.id
_entity.type
_entity.pdbx_description
1 polymer ?
#
loop_
_entity_poly.entity_id
_entity_poly.type
_entity_poly.pdbx_seq_one_letter_code
_entity_poly.pdbx_strand_id
1 'polypeptide(L)'
;MKQLVSIFAVLLLAGCMGQPSLEDEKLSDLDLNLEEFFEGKTVAYGHFQDVFGTVRRLFKVDIEGEWDGKTLTMVEDFVYEDNSTEQRIWTLEKTGDQTWVGQADGVYGTASGEEHGNAFNWNYQFDLPTEGGSCLLYTSPE
;
A
#
# COMPACT_ATOMS: atom_id res chain seq x y z
N MET A 1 -12.77 -1.79 -50.85
CA MET A 1 -11.60 -2.35 -50.16
C MET A 1 -10.86 -1.38 -49.22
N LYS A 2 -11.18 -0.08 -49.17
CA LYS A 2 -10.50 0.89 -48.30
C LYS A 2 -11.14 1.08 -46.91
N GLN A 3 -12.32 0.53 -46.65
CA GLN A 3 -13.01 0.68 -45.38
C GLN A 3 -12.84 -0.51 -44.41
N LEU A 4 -12.32 -1.64 -44.86
CA LEU A 4 -12.10 -2.82 -44.02
C LEU A 4 -10.80 -2.78 -43.24
N VAL A 5 -9.84 -1.94 -43.64
CA VAL A 5 -8.54 -1.81 -42.94
C VAL A 5 -8.61 -0.93 -41.71
N SER A 6 -9.56 0.02 -41.64
CA SER A 6 -9.72 0.92 -40.48
C SER A 6 -10.36 0.27 -39.25
N ILE A 7 -11.12 -0.80 -39.41
CA ILE A 7 -11.80 -1.49 -38.27
C ILE A 7 -10.83 -2.43 -37.55
N PHE A 8 -9.81 -2.92 -38.24
CA PHE A 8 -8.82 -3.84 -37.66
C PHE A 8 -7.76 -3.14 -36.76
N ALA A 9 -7.55 -1.85 -36.96
CA ALA A 9 -6.57 -1.07 -36.18
C ALA A 9 -7.09 -0.63 -34.80
N VAL A 10 -8.40 -0.64 -34.56
CA VAL A 10 -9.01 -0.21 -33.29
C VAL A 10 -9.08 -1.36 -32.28
N LEU A 11 -9.01 -2.60 -32.72
CA LEU A 11 -9.12 -3.79 -31.84
C LEU A 11 -7.82 -4.20 -31.14
N LEU A 12 -6.68 -3.55 -31.42
CA LEU A 12 -5.40 -3.89 -30.83
C LEU A 12 -5.00 -3.02 -29.61
N LEU A 13 -5.87 -2.10 -29.17
CA LEU A 13 -5.61 -1.23 -28.02
C LEU A 13 -6.31 -1.66 -26.73
N ALA A 14 -6.98 -2.82 -26.70
CA ALA A 14 -7.54 -3.41 -25.49
C ALA A 14 -6.53 -4.33 -24.78
N GLY A 15 -5.26 -3.90 -24.73
CA GLY A 15 -4.21 -4.59 -24.02
C GLY A 15 -4.14 -4.13 -22.56
N CYS A 16 -4.51 -5.02 -21.66
CA CYS A 16 -4.08 -5.08 -20.25
C CYS A 16 -4.12 -3.77 -19.47
N MET A 17 -5.32 -3.29 -19.14
CA MET A 17 -5.54 -2.33 -18.06
C MET A 17 -6.21 -3.02 -16.84
N GLY A 18 -5.94 -4.30 -16.61
CA GLY A 18 -6.33 -4.99 -15.40
C GLY A 18 -5.21 -4.89 -14.38
N GLN A 19 -5.41 -4.17 -13.28
CA GLN A 19 -4.59 -4.33 -12.09
C GLN A 19 -4.94 -5.67 -11.45
N PRO A 20 -3.97 -6.41 -10.87
CA PRO A 20 -4.26 -7.59 -10.08
C PRO A 20 -5.26 -7.25 -8.98
N SER A 21 -6.21 -8.13 -8.73
CA SER A 21 -7.19 -7.98 -7.65
C SER A 21 -6.72 -8.80 -6.45
N LEU A 22 -7.07 -8.37 -5.23
CA LEU A 22 -6.90 -9.18 -4.02
C LEU A 22 -7.66 -10.53 -4.08
N GLU A 23 -8.66 -10.62 -4.98
CA GLU A 23 -9.42 -11.86 -5.24
C GLU A 23 -8.69 -12.81 -6.20
N ASP A 24 -7.55 -12.41 -6.78
CA ASP A 24 -6.73 -13.26 -7.63
C ASP A 24 -6.13 -14.42 -6.81
N GLU A 25 -5.69 -15.46 -7.49
CA GLU A 25 -5.23 -16.70 -6.85
C GLU A 25 -4.17 -16.42 -5.77
N LYS A 26 -4.37 -17.03 -4.61
CA LYS A 26 -3.42 -16.99 -3.49
C LYS A 26 -2.06 -17.54 -3.92
N LEU A 27 -1.01 -16.80 -3.68
CA LEU A 27 0.37 -17.27 -3.87
C LEU A 27 0.85 -18.18 -2.74
N SER A 28 0.09 -18.28 -1.64
CA SER A 28 0.43 -19.04 -0.45
C SER A 28 -0.85 -19.54 0.23
N ASP A 29 -0.77 -20.72 0.88
CA ASP A 29 -1.83 -21.25 1.74
C ASP A 29 -1.83 -20.61 3.14
N LEU A 30 -0.89 -19.67 3.40
CA LEU A 30 -0.83 -18.94 4.66
C LEU A 30 -1.81 -17.77 4.61
N ASP A 31 -2.55 -17.59 5.69
CA ASP A 31 -3.37 -16.41 5.91
C ASP A 31 -2.57 -15.42 6.78
N LEU A 32 -2.56 -14.15 6.39
CA LEU A 32 -2.01 -13.07 7.17
C LEU A 32 -2.97 -12.79 8.34
N ASN A 33 -2.40 -12.63 9.51
CA ASN A 33 -3.06 -12.10 10.68
C ASN A 33 -2.26 -10.86 11.10
N LEU A 34 -2.81 -9.68 10.85
CA LEU A 34 -2.06 -8.43 10.91
C LEU A 34 -1.51 -8.15 12.32
N GLU A 35 -2.34 -8.38 13.35
CA GLU A 35 -1.96 -8.17 14.73
C GLU A 35 -0.85 -9.13 15.19
N GLU A 36 -0.88 -10.39 14.74
CA GLU A 36 0.16 -11.36 15.08
C GLU A 36 1.46 -11.09 14.31
N PHE A 37 1.33 -10.68 13.05
CA PHE A 37 2.47 -10.43 12.18
C PHE A 37 3.29 -9.22 12.63
N PHE A 38 2.62 -8.14 13.06
CA PHE A 38 3.28 -6.90 13.46
C PHE A 38 3.54 -6.80 14.97
N GLU A 39 3.10 -7.75 15.78
CA GLU A 39 3.46 -7.74 17.21
C GLU A 39 4.97 -7.93 17.39
N GLY A 40 5.63 -6.97 18.03
CA GLY A 40 7.08 -6.94 18.21
C GLY A 40 7.79 -6.23 17.07
N LYS A 41 8.90 -6.82 16.57
CA LYS A 41 9.79 -6.15 15.60
C LYS A 41 9.73 -6.81 14.23
N THR A 42 9.46 -5.98 13.22
CA THR A 42 9.39 -6.39 11.82
C THR A 42 10.24 -5.44 10.98
N VAL A 43 10.78 -5.93 9.87
CA VAL A 43 11.51 -5.12 8.90
C VAL A 43 10.85 -5.28 7.53
N ALA A 44 10.57 -4.16 6.88
CA ALA A 44 10.05 -4.16 5.52
C ALA A 44 10.95 -3.34 4.57
N TYR A 45 10.89 -3.69 3.31
CA TYR A 45 11.53 -2.98 2.21
C TYR A 45 10.47 -2.64 1.18
N GLY A 46 10.51 -1.41 0.68
CA GLY A 46 9.49 -0.95 -0.24
C GLY A 46 9.95 0.17 -1.13
N HIS A 47 9.05 0.62 -1.97
CA HIS A 47 9.27 1.76 -2.83
C HIS A 47 7.99 2.55 -3.06
N PHE A 48 8.15 3.83 -3.34
CA PHE A 48 7.10 4.66 -3.91
C PHE A 48 7.18 4.59 -5.44
N GLN A 49 6.04 4.39 -6.05
CA GLN A 49 5.89 4.28 -7.48
C GLN A 49 4.81 5.26 -7.95
N ASP A 50 5.02 5.91 -9.08
CA ASP A 50 4.01 6.78 -9.66
C ASP A 50 2.99 6.00 -10.51
N VAL A 51 1.93 6.68 -10.93
CA VAL A 51 0.85 6.11 -11.75
C VAL A 51 1.30 5.57 -13.11
N PHE A 52 2.53 5.86 -13.53
CA PHE A 52 3.14 5.35 -14.76
C PHE A 52 4.07 4.16 -14.51
N GLY A 53 4.16 3.68 -13.26
CA GLY A 53 5.01 2.57 -12.88
C GLY A 53 6.48 2.95 -12.63
N THR A 54 6.82 4.24 -12.56
CA THR A 54 8.19 4.67 -12.30
C THR A 54 8.47 4.68 -10.80
N VAL A 55 9.47 3.90 -10.37
CA VAL A 55 9.95 3.94 -8.99
C VAL A 55 10.55 5.31 -8.70
N ARG A 56 10.06 5.97 -7.66
CA ARG A 56 10.45 7.33 -7.28
C ARG A 56 11.36 7.38 -6.07
N ARG A 57 11.22 6.45 -5.15
CA ARG A 57 12.00 6.42 -3.92
C ARG A 57 11.98 5.05 -3.31
N LEU A 58 13.15 4.55 -2.92
CA LEU A 58 13.31 3.29 -2.18
C LEU A 58 13.41 3.56 -0.69
N PHE A 59 12.92 2.61 0.12
CA PHE A 59 13.05 2.69 1.56
C PHE A 59 13.18 1.32 2.22
N LYS A 60 13.79 1.34 3.40
CA LYS A 60 13.70 0.31 4.42
C LYS A 60 12.93 0.90 5.59
N VAL A 61 12.10 0.12 6.25
CA VAL A 61 11.41 0.53 7.47
C VAL A 61 11.57 -0.53 8.54
N ASP A 62 12.01 -0.10 9.72
CA ASP A 62 11.98 -0.91 10.94
C ASP A 62 10.69 -0.58 11.67
N ILE A 63 9.90 -1.61 11.99
CA ILE A 63 8.55 -1.48 12.55
C ILE A 63 8.54 -2.14 13.92
N GLU A 64 8.03 -1.42 14.92
CA GLU A 64 7.76 -1.96 16.25
C GLU A 64 6.26 -1.84 16.54
N GLY A 65 5.59 -3.00 16.66
CA GLY A 65 4.14 -3.10 16.84
C GLY A 65 3.76 -3.61 18.21
N GLU A 66 2.67 -3.07 18.75
CA GLU A 66 2.05 -3.47 20.01
C GLU A 66 0.55 -3.67 19.81
N TRP A 67 0.05 -4.86 20.17
CA TRP A 67 -1.37 -5.22 20.10
C TRP A 67 -1.99 -5.27 21.49
N ASP A 68 -3.06 -4.50 21.74
CA ASP A 68 -3.75 -4.44 23.04
C ASP A 68 -5.04 -5.30 23.10
N GLY A 69 -5.33 -6.07 22.05
CA GLY A 69 -6.56 -6.86 21.92
C GLY A 69 -7.63 -6.18 21.07
N LYS A 70 -7.44 -4.91 20.67
CA LYS A 70 -8.35 -4.15 19.83
C LYS A 70 -7.62 -3.22 18.86
N THR A 71 -6.54 -2.64 19.32
CA THR A 71 -5.76 -1.63 18.59
C THR A 71 -4.33 -2.11 18.40
N LEU A 72 -3.86 -2.03 17.17
CA LEU A 72 -2.47 -2.24 16.80
C LEU A 72 -1.81 -0.87 16.65
N THR A 73 -0.83 -0.59 17.52
CA THR A 73 0.02 0.59 17.40
C THR A 73 1.33 0.17 16.76
N MET A 74 1.73 0.82 15.67
CA MET A 74 2.98 0.56 14.98
C MET A 74 3.82 1.82 14.91
N VAL A 75 5.07 1.74 15.38
CA VAL A 75 6.09 2.76 15.19
C VAL A 75 6.95 2.34 14.02
N GLU A 76 6.97 3.15 12.98
CA GLU A 76 7.68 2.91 11.73
C GLU A 76 8.85 3.89 11.60
N ASP A 77 10.09 3.38 11.61
CA ASP A 77 11.30 4.15 11.40
C ASP A 77 11.83 3.90 9.98
N PHE A 78 11.62 4.87 9.10
CA PHE A 78 12.03 4.81 7.69
C PHE A 78 13.47 5.28 7.52
N VAL A 79 14.19 4.58 6.64
CA VAL A 79 15.47 5.02 6.08
C VAL A 79 15.33 4.96 4.56
N TYR A 80 15.51 6.09 3.92
CA TYR A 80 15.42 6.23 2.48
C TYR A 80 16.78 6.04 1.80
N GLU A 81 16.81 5.83 0.48
CA GLU A 81 18.04 5.65 -0.32
C GLU A 81 19.04 6.81 -0.24
N ASP A 82 18.55 8.03 0.05
CA ASP A 82 19.37 9.24 0.27
C ASP A 82 19.87 9.40 1.73
N ASN A 83 19.65 8.38 2.58
CA ASN A 83 19.91 8.35 4.01
C ASN A 83 19.07 9.34 4.84
N SER A 84 18.08 9.97 4.27
CA SER A 84 17.08 10.70 5.06
C SER A 84 16.21 9.73 5.85
N THR A 85 15.66 10.18 6.96
CA THR A 85 14.86 9.36 7.88
C THR A 85 13.53 10.04 8.16
N GLU A 86 12.52 9.22 8.43
CA GLU A 86 11.19 9.66 8.86
C GLU A 86 10.67 8.67 9.89
N GLN A 87 9.92 9.14 10.88
CA GLN A 87 9.17 8.26 11.78
C GLN A 87 7.67 8.51 11.57
N ARG A 88 6.92 7.41 11.53
CA ARG A 88 5.46 7.44 11.48
C ARG A 88 4.88 6.51 12.51
N ILE A 89 3.84 6.96 13.20
CA ILE A 89 3.12 6.16 14.17
C ILE A 89 1.71 5.92 13.67
N TRP A 90 1.40 4.66 13.43
CA TRP A 90 0.06 4.22 13.08
C TRP A 90 -0.69 3.72 14.29
N THR A 91 -1.98 4.03 14.34
CA THR A 91 -2.96 3.41 15.24
C THR A 91 -4.03 2.77 14.38
N LEU A 92 -4.09 1.44 14.35
CA LEU A 92 -5.03 0.64 13.58
C LEU A 92 -6.03 -0.01 14.52
N GLU A 93 -7.32 0.12 14.22
CA GLU A 93 -8.41 -0.52 14.95
C GLU A 93 -9.02 -1.62 14.09
N LYS A 94 -9.13 -2.84 14.66
CA LYS A 94 -9.80 -3.96 14.00
C LYS A 94 -11.30 -3.75 14.04
N THR A 95 -11.94 -3.68 12.87
CA THR A 95 -13.38 -3.39 12.72
C THR A 95 -14.20 -4.61 12.34
N GLY A 96 -13.56 -5.68 11.92
CA GLY A 96 -14.14 -6.97 11.57
C GLY A 96 -13.06 -8.05 11.53
N ASP A 97 -13.40 -9.25 11.14
CA ASP A 97 -12.46 -10.39 11.16
C ASP A 97 -11.20 -10.12 10.34
N GLN A 98 -11.33 -9.43 9.20
CA GLN A 98 -10.24 -9.12 8.26
C GLN A 98 -10.18 -7.63 7.90
N THR A 99 -10.93 -6.77 8.58
CA THR A 99 -11.05 -5.35 8.22
C THR A 99 -10.51 -4.44 9.29
N TRP A 100 -9.86 -3.37 8.84
CA TRP A 100 -9.14 -2.42 9.67
C TRP A 100 -9.42 -0.99 9.25
N VAL A 101 -9.38 -0.09 10.23
CA VAL A 101 -9.28 1.35 10.01
C VAL A 101 -8.10 1.89 10.79
N GLY A 102 -7.55 3.02 10.37
CA GLY A 102 -6.41 3.57 11.09
C GLY A 102 -6.13 5.02 10.80
N GLN A 103 -5.23 5.57 11.58
CA GLN A 103 -4.76 6.95 11.50
C GLN A 103 -3.27 7.02 11.75
N ALA A 104 -2.62 8.00 11.12
CA ALA A 104 -1.24 8.39 11.40
C ALA A 104 -1.07 9.88 11.11
N ASP A 105 -0.01 10.48 11.66
CA ASP A 105 0.33 11.87 11.36
C ASP A 105 0.62 12.04 9.87
N GLY A 106 0.10 13.10 9.26
CA GLY A 106 0.23 13.37 7.83
C GLY A 106 -0.77 12.64 6.94
N VAL A 107 -1.59 11.74 7.50
CA VAL A 107 -2.66 11.05 6.77
C VAL A 107 -3.95 11.86 6.82
N TYR A 108 -4.57 12.08 5.67
CA TYR A 108 -5.86 12.76 5.57
C TYR A 108 -7.02 11.80 5.84
N GLY A 109 -7.85 12.17 6.83
CA GLY A 109 -9.02 11.36 7.19
C GLY A 109 -8.63 10.05 7.86
N THR A 110 -9.35 9.00 7.52
CA THR A 110 -9.16 7.65 8.08
C THR A 110 -8.70 6.71 6.97
N ALA A 111 -7.61 6.01 7.23
CA ALA A 111 -7.17 4.90 6.40
C ALA A 111 -8.08 3.68 6.61
N SER A 112 -8.22 2.85 5.60
CA SER A 112 -8.97 1.60 5.68
C SER A 112 -8.27 0.49 4.90
N GLY A 113 -8.49 -0.75 5.32
CA GLY A 113 -7.94 -1.88 4.60
C GLY A 113 -8.50 -3.21 5.06
N GLU A 114 -8.05 -4.23 4.36
CA GLU A 114 -8.48 -5.62 4.58
C GLU A 114 -7.36 -6.61 4.35
N GLU A 115 -7.41 -7.68 5.10
CA GLU A 115 -6.58 -8.87 4.92
C GLU A 115 -7.25 -9.77 3.88
N HIS A 116 -6.45 -10.31 2.96
CA HIS A 116 -6.92 -11.30 1.99
C HIS A 116 -5.83 -12.33 1.73
N GLY A 117 -6.02 -13.56 2.24
CA GLY A 117 -4.98 -14.57 2.21
C GLY A 117 -3.72 -14.07 2.92
N ASN A 118 -2.60 -14.04 2.23
CA ASN A 118 -1.31 -13.57 2.76
C ASN A 118 -0.98 -12.10 2.40
N ALA A 119 -1.97 -11.34 1.96
CA ALA A 119 -1.83 -9.93 1.60
C ALA A 119 -2.65 -9.02 2.51
N PHE A 120 -2.19 -7.79 2.67
CA PHE A 120 -2.91 -6.70 3.31
C PHE A 120 -2.99 -5.51 2.38
N ASN A 121 -4.20 -5.11 2.09
CA ASN A 121 -4.47 -3.90 1.31
C ASN A 121 -4.74 -2.74 2.26
N TRP A 122 -3.94 -1.67 2.17
CA TRP A 122 -4.07 -0.49 3.02
C TRP A 122 -4.22 0.77 2.18
N ASN A 123 -5.34 1.46 2.32
CA ASN A 123 -5.71 2.58 1.49
C ASN A 123 -5.79 3.88 2.31
N TYR A 124 -5.01 4.88 1.94
CA TYR A 124 -4.99 6.18 2.60
C TYR A 124 -4.48 7.30 1.69
N GLN A 125 -4.73 8.54 2.09
CA GLN A 125 -4.20 9.74 1.45
C GLN A 125 -3.15 10.38 2.34
N PHE A 126 -2.01 10.68 1.76
CA PHE A 126 -0.86 11.20 2.48
C PHE A 126 -0.23 12.38 1.73
N ASP A 127 0.20 13.40 2.47
CA ASP A 127 0.92 14.54 1.90
C ASP A 127 2.43 14.25 1.94
N LEU A 128 3.00 13.97 0.77
CA LEU A 128 4.42 13.74 0.63
C LEU A 128 5.13 15.06 0.33
N PRO A 129 5.98 15.59 1.24
CA PRO A 129 6.80 16.75 0.95
C PRO A 129 7.75 16.45 -0.21
N THR A 130 7.73 17.30 -1.24
CA THR A 130 8.64 17.22 -2.38
C THR A 130 9.39 18.53 -2.55
N GLU A 131 10.53 18.51 -3.25
CA GLU A 131 11.34 19.72 -3.51
C GLU A 131 10.58 20.84 -4.25
N GLY A 132 9.43 20.56 -4.85
CA GLY A 132 8.59 21.50 -5.60
C GLY A 132 7.24 21.82 -4.96
N GLY A 133 6.96 21.32 -3.74
CA GLY A 133 5.68 21.44 -3.04
C GLY A 133 5.27 20.14 -2.39
N SER A 134 3.99 19.97 -2.06
CA SER A 134 3.45 18.72 -1.56
C SER A 134 2.82 17.90 -2.69
N CYS A 135 2.99 16.59 -2.67
CA CYS A 135 2.32 15.64 -3.56
C CYS A 135 1.38 14.77 -2.73
N LEU A 136 0.11 14.74 -3.12
CA LEU A 136 -0.84 13.84 -2.50
C LEU A 136 -0.60 12.41 -2.99
N LEU A 137 -0.20 11.53 -2.09
CA LEU A 137 0.01 10.13 -2.36
C LEU A 137 -1.26 9.36 -2.05
N TYR A 138 -1.66 8.52 -2.97
CA TYR A 138 -2.72 7.53 -2.77
C TYR A 138 -2.07 6.16 -2.72
N THR A 139 -2.31 5.39 -1.68
CA THR A 139 -2.06 3.95 -1.75
C THR A 139 -3.23 3.34 -2.50
N SER A 140 -2.99 2.75 -3.63
CA SER A 140 -3.98 1.91 -4.28
C SER A 140 -3.62 0.45 -4.04
N PRO A 141 -4.61 -0.44 -3.95
CA PRO A 141 -4.35 -1.87 -3.93
C PRO A 141 -3.63 -2.25 -5.23
N GLU A 142 -2.47 -2.84 -5.11
CA GLU A 142 -1.84 -3.58 -6.20
C GLU A 142 -2.22 -5.04 -6.13
#